data_1d11c3f799511401fecd3c5cbc3f5025
#
_entry.id   1d11c3f799511401fecd3c5cbc3f5025
#
_cell.length_a   1.000
_cell.length_b   1.000
_cell.length_c   1.000
_cell.angle_alpha   90.00
_cell.angle_beta   90.00
_cell.angle_gamma   90.00
#
_symmetry.space_group_name_H-M   'P 1'
#
loop_
_entity.id
_entity.type
_entity.pdbx_description
1 polymer ?
#
loop_
_entity_poly.entity_id
_entity_poly.type
_entity_poly.pdbx_seq_one_letter_code
_entity_poly.pdbx_strand_id
1 'polypeptide(L)'
;DIKNPISTVTNTKPITKTTEHVFFKLSSYQEFLKKWMDDNDIQKEIKNKLSEWLSGGLVDWDITRDKPYFGFEIPGLKDKFFYVWLDAPIGYIASHKNYCDKNNQNYLDDWTEGSKTELYHFIGKDIAYFHGLFWPAMLEGSGFRKPNGVYCHGFLTIDGEKMSKSRGTFFNARTYLNHLQPDYLRYYFSSRLTNKIEDIDLNFDDFMARVNSDLVGKIINIGSRCAKFINKDFDNQLSAEIGNNELLESVLSKKSEIIDNYEARNYAANMRVISSLSLSLIHI
;
A
#
# COMPACT_ATOMS: atom_id res chain seq x y z
N ASP A 1 31.63 1.44 9.30
CA ASP A 1 32.85 0.61 9.17
C ASP A 1 32.49 -0.85 9.31
N ILE A 2 32.75 -1.63 8.26
CA ILE A 2 32.47 -3.08 8.24
C ILE A 2 33.66 -3.80 8.88
N LYS A 3 33.43 -4.45 10.00
CA LYS A 3 34.43 -5.34 10.61
C LYS A 3 34.40 -6.70 9.89
N ASN A 4 35.52 -7.16 9.35
CA ASN A 4 35.67 -8.40 8.56
C ASN A 4 34.72 -8.44 7.33
N PRO A 5 34.98 -7.64 6.30
CA PRO A 5 34.15 -7.60 5.12
C PRO A 5 34.24 -8.93 4.35
N ILE A 6 33.17 -9.72 4.42
CA ILE A 6 33.03 -10.98 3.69
C ILE A 6 31.64 -11.00 3.07
N SER A 7 31.52 -11.40 1.80
CA SER A 7 30.22 -11.58 1.14
C SER A 7 29.43 -12.67 1.84
N THR A 8 28.21 -12.36 2.25
CA THR A 8 27.28 -13.33 2.86
C THR A 8 26.76 -14.38 1.85
N VAL A 9 26.94 -14.13 0.55
CA VAL A 9 26.48 -15.03 -0.52
C VAL A 9 27.60 -15.95 -0.98
N THR A 10 28.82 -15.40 -1.18
CA THR A 10 29.94 -16.13 -1.80
C THR A 10 31.06 -16.47 -0.82
N ASN A 11 30.99 -15.96 0.41
CA ASN A 11 32.00 -16.09 1.45
C ASN A 11 33.42 -15.60 1.00
N THR A 12 33.45 -14.68 0.03
CA THR A 12 34.69 -14.09 -0.49
C THR A 12 34.95 -12.72 0.11
N LYS A 13 36.25 -12.35 0.18
CA LYS A 13 36.63 -10.99 0.61
C LYS A 13 36.42 -10.00 -0.54
N PRO A 14 35.92 -8.80 -0.27
CA PRO A 14 35.82 -7.75 -1.28
C PRO A 14 37.19 -7.23 -1.68
N ILE A 15 37.28 -6.74 -2.90
CA ILE A 15 38.42 -6.00 -3.40
C ILE A 15 38.11 -4.51 -3.42
N THR A 16 39.11 -3.67 -3.17
CA THR A 16 38.95 -2.22 -3.33
C THR A 16 39.05 -1.85 -4.80
N LYS A 17 38.07 -1.08 -5.29
CA LYS A 17 38.03 -0.57 -6.65
C LYS A 17 37.67 0.91 -6.61
N THR A 18 38.38 1.73 -7.39
CA THR A 18 38.05 3.16 -7.58
C THR A 18 37.14 3.29 -8.78
N THR A 19 36.07 4.08 -8.63
CA THR A 19 35.12 4.36 -9.70
C THR A 19 34.60 5.79 -9.56
N GLU A 20 34.14 6.38 -10.68
CA GLU A 20 33.48 7.69 -10.70
C GLU A 20 31.97 7.47 -10.67
N HIS A 21 31.29 8.21 -9.82
CA HIS A 21 29.83 8.16 -9.67
C HIS A 21 29.20 9.53 -9.84
N VAL A 22 27.97 9.53 -10.33
CA VAL A 22 27.08 10.68 -10.39
C VAL A 22 26.16 10.67 -9.17
N PHE A 23 25.97 11.83 -8.59
CA PHE A 23 25.12 12.02 -7.42
C PHE A 23 23.97 12.95 -7.78
N PHE A 24 22.76 12.59 -7.36
CA PHE A 24 21.62 13.49 -7.33
C PHE A 24 21.73 14.39 -6.10
N LYS A 25 21.68 15.71 -6.30
CA LYS A 25 21.82 16.69 -5.22
C LYS A 25 20.58 16.73 -4.32
N LEU A 26 20.34 15.67 -3.59
CA LEU A 26 19.21 15.57 -2.67
C LEU A 26 19.27 16.62 -1.56
N SER A 27 20.47 16.98 -1.13
CA SER A 27 20.71 18.03 -0.13
C SER A 27 20.08 19.38 -0.51
N SER A 28 19.99 19.70 -1.80
CA SER A 28 19.38 20.94 -2.30
C SER A 28 17.85 20.98 -2.11
N TYR A 29 17.21 19.87 -1.84
CA TYR A 29 15.75 19.75 -1.68
C TYR A 29 15.29 19.69 -0.23
N GLN A 30 16.18 19.87 0.74
CA GLN A 30 15.86 19.66 2.16
C GLN A 30 14.70 20.53 2.65
N GLU A 31 14.71 21.83 2.36
CA GLU A 31 13.65 22.75 2.79
C GLU A 31 12.34 22.49 2.06
N PHE A 32 12.41 22.17 0.76
CA PHE A 32 11.26 21.73 -0.01
C PHE A 32 10.61 20.46 0.62
N LEU A 33 11.40 19.44 0.93
CA LEU A 33 10.92 18.19 1.48
C LEU A 33 10.27 18.35 2.86
N LYS A 34 10.84 19.20 3.72
CA LYS A 34 10.22 19.56 5.01
C LYS A 34 8.84 20.14 4.81
N LYS A 35 8.72 21.17 3.95
CA LYS A 35 7.46 21.82 3.66
C LYS A 35 6.46 20.83 3.04
N TRP A 36 6.88 20.07 2.04
CA TRP A 36 6.02 19.07 1.40
C TRP A 36 5.46 18.05 2.38
N MET A 37 6.27 17.55 3.32
CA MET A 37 5.81 16.62 4.35
C MET A 37 4.84 17.26 5.35
N ASP A 38 4.96 18.57 5.61
CA ASP A 38 4.04 19.28 6.50
C ASP A 38 2.69 19.56 5.83
N ASP A 39 2.70 19.82 4.55
CA ASP A 39 1.53 20.20 3.76
C ASP A 39 0.71 18.97 3.27
N ASN A 40 1.24 17.74 3.40
CA ASN A 40 0.61 16.54 2.83
C ASN A 40 0.32 15.44 3.87
N ASP A 41 -0.57 14.52 3.49
CA ASP A 41 -1.00 13.42 4.36
C ASP A 41 0.03 12.29 4.37
N ILE A 42 0.98 12.38 5.29
CA ILE A 42 2.00 11.35 5.53
C ILE A 42 1.81 10.79 6.92
N GLN A 43 1.79 9.47 7.03
CA GLN A 43 1.67 8.79 8.32
C GLN A 43 2.69 9.31 9.34
N LYS A 44 2.26 9.53 10.56
CA LYS A 44 3.06 10.14 11.63
C LYS A 44 4.37 9.40 11.87
N GLU A 45 4.36 8.08 11.85
CA GLU A 45 5.54 7.24 12.06
C GLU A 45 6.57 7.44 10.94
N ILE A 46 6.11 7.55 9.69
CA ILE A 46 6.97 7.83 8.54
C ILE A 46 7.51 9.24 8.62
N LYS A 47 6.65 10.22 8.90
CA LYS A 47 7.07 11.62 9.06
C LYS A 47 8.16 11.77 10.12
N ASN A 48 8.01 11.13 11.27
CA ASN A 48 9.02 11.14 12.32
C ASN A 48 10.35 10.55 11.82
N LYS A 49 10.30 9.40 11.16
CA LYS A 49 11.50 8.73 10.65
C LYS A 49 12.22 9.54 9.56
N LEU A 50 11.47 10.14 8.63
CA LEU A 50 12.04 11.02 7.60
C LEU A 50 12.61 12.32 8.21
N SER A 51 11.98 12.84 9.26
CA SER A 51 12.44 14.02 9.99
C SER A 51 13.80 13.81 10.69
N GLU A 52 14.09 12.58 11.15
CA GLU A 52 15.42 12.24 11.67
C GLU A 52 16.52 12.44 10.60
N TRP A 53 16.28 12.02 9.38
CA TRP A 53 17.20 12.22 8.25
C TRP A 53 17.35 13.69 7.88
N LEU A 54 16.25 14.42 7.84
CA LEU A 54 16.27 15.86 7.56
C LEU A 54 17.01 16.65 8.65
N SER A 55 16.91 16.23 9.90
CA SER A 55 17.60 16.90 11.02
C SER A 55 19.10 16.65 11.00
N GLY A 56 19.53 15.48 10.51
CA GLY A 56 20.94 15.15 10.30
C GLY A 56 21.58 15.82 9.10
N GLY A 57 20.79 16.49 8.25
CA GLY A 57 21.19 17.00 6.94
C GLY A 57 21.18 15.92 5.86
N LEU A 58 20.48 16.17 4.76
CA LEU A 58 20.44 15.23 3.65
C LEU A 58 21.77 15.17 2.94
N VAL A 59 22.23 13.95 2.67
CA VAL A 59 23.42 13.67 1.86
C VAL A 59 22.99 13.44 0.41
N ASP A 60 23.82 13.87 -0.53
CA ASP A 60 23.57 13.65 -1.95
C ASP A 60 23.51 12.15 -2.26
N TRP A 61 22.62 11.78 -3.13
CA TRP A 61 22.30 10.39 -3.39
C TRP A 61 23.09 9.85 -4.57
N ASP A 62 23.88 8.78 -4.34
CA ASP A 62 24.58 8.04 -5.38
C ASP A 62 23.60 7.29 -6.30
N ILE A 63 23.48 7.77 -7.52
CA ILE A 63 22.57 7.23 -8.54
C ILE A 63 23.27 6.36 -9.59
N THR A 64 24.56 6.04 -9.40
CA THR A 64 25.34 5.29 -10.37
C THR A 64 25.56 3.84 -9.93
N ARG A 65 25.51 2.94 -10.90
CA ARG A 65 25.96 1.55 -10.76
C ARG A 65 26.93 1.19 -11.89
N ASP A 66 28.00 0.50 -11.54
CA ASP A 66 28.98 0.01 -12.48
C ASP A 66 28.56 -1.30 -13.14
N LYS A 67 29.08 -1.57 -14.32
CA LYS A 67 28.96 -2.88 -14.99
C LYS A 67 29.60 -4.01 -14.15
N PRO A 68 29.02 -5.22 -14.07
CA PRO A 68 27.76 -5.64 -14.70
C PRO A 68 26.55 -5.24 -13.87
N TYR A 69 25.67 -4.44 -14.42
CA TYR A 69 24.41 -4.04 -13.81
C TYR A 69 23.32 -4.01 -14.86
N PHE A 70 22.13 -4.51 -14.56
CA PHE A 70 20.97 -4.41 -15.43
C PHE A 70 20.19 -3.14 -15.11
N GLY A 71 20.10 -2.23 -16.07
CA GLY A 71 19.41 -0.95 -15.92
C GLY A 71 19.59 -0.05 -17.14
N PHE A 72 19.12 1.18 -17.05
CA PHE A 72 19.29 2.18 -18.09
C PHE A 72 20.68 2.83 -17.96
N GLU A 73 21.40 2.91 -19.07
CA GLU A 73 22.71 3.56 -19.12
C GLU A 73 22.55 5.09 -18.91
N ILE A 74 23.45 5.68 -18.11
CA ILE A 74 23.46 7.13 -17.87
C ILE A 74 23.95 7.82 -19.15
N PRO A 75 23.16 8.75 -19.73
CA PRO A 75 23.56 9.46 -20.95
C PRO A 75 24.93 10.10 -20.82
N GLY A 76 25.80 9.82 -21.77
CA GLY A 76 27.17 10.35 -21.83
C GLY A 76 28.20 9.62 -20.95
N LEU A 77 27.82 8.60 -20.20
CA LEU A 77 28.72 7.81 -19.34
C LEU A 77 28.68 6.34 -19.74
N LYS A 78 29.73 5.89 -20.41
CA LYS A 78 29.84 4.49 -20.86
C LYS A 78 29.94 3.53 -19.68
N ASP A 79 29.23 2.40 -19.75
CA ASP A 79 29.22 1.32 -18.75
C ASP A 79 28.79 1.79 -17.34
N LYS A 80 28.06 2.90 -17.25
CA LYS A 80 27.44 3.44 -16.02
C LYS A 80 25.94 3.42 -16.17
N PHE A 81 25.26 2.91 -15.16
CA PHE A 81 23.82 2.70 -15.16
C PHE A 81 23.15 3.44 -14.02
N PHE A 82 21.91 3.87 -14.23
CA PHE A 82 21.12 4.43 -13.15
C PHE A 82 20.82 3.38 -12.09
N TYR A 83 20.93 3.78 -10.84
CA TYR A 83 20.45 2.99 -9.73
C TYR A 83 18.92 2.82 -9.84
N VAL A 84 18.44 1.61 -9.65
CA VAL A 84 17.05 1.21 -9.89
C VAL A 84 16.01 2.12 -9.23
N TRP A 85 16.29 2.71 -8.07
CA TRP A 85 15.36 3.60 -7.41
C TRP A 85 15.33 5.02 -7.97
N LEU A 86 16.19 5.36 -8.91
CA LEU A 86 16.04 6.58 -9.71
C LEU A 86 15.04 6.35 -10.85
N ASP A 87 15.11 5.22 -11.55
CA ASP A 87 14.29 4.94 -12.72
C ASP A 87 12.95 4.25 -12.39
N ALA A 88 12.90 3.38 -11.37
CA ALA A 88 11.71 2.61 -11.03
C ALA A 88 10.46 3.47 -10.73
N PRO A 89 10.54 4.59 -9.98
CA PRO A 89 9.37 5.44 -9.74
C PRO A 89 8.84 6.14 -11.00
N ILE A 90 9.67 6.32 -12.02
CA ILE A 90 9.24 6.84 -13.33
C ILE A 90 8.23 5.89 -13.99
N GLY A 91 8.28 4.62 -13.62
CA GLY A 91 7.30 3.60 -14.01
C GLY A 91 5.85 3.95 -13.66
N TYR A 92 5.60 4.76 -12.62
CA TYR A 92 4.27 5.26 -12.29
C TYR A 92 3.74 6.20 -13.39
N ILE A 93 4.58 7.13 -13.82
CA ILE A 93 4.24 8.04 -14.93
C ILE A 93 4.08 7.26 -16.23
N ALA A 94 5.01 6.35 -16.52
CA ALA A 94 4.98 5.54 -17.74
C ALA A 94 3.74 4.64 -17.82
N SER A 95 3.35 4.02 -16.69
CA SER A 95 2.14 3.21 -16.59
C SER A 95 0.87 4.03 -16.84
N HIS A 96 0.79 5.20 -16.20
CA HIS A 96 -0.34 6.11 -16.37
C HIS A 96 -0.39 6.67 -17.80
N LYS A 97 0.75 7.05 -18.36
CA LYS A 97 0.83 7.46 -19.77
C LYS A 97 0.31 6.37 -20.71
N ASN A 98 0.71 5.12 -20.52
CA ASN A 98 0.21 4.00 -21.33
C ASN A 98 -1.31 3.79 -21.19
N TYR A 99 -1.87 4.04 -20.01
CA TYR A 99 -3.32 4.05 -19.82
C TYR A 99 -3.99 5.20 -20.57
N CYS A 100 -3.46 6.41 -20.45
CA CYS A 100 -3.99 7.60 -21.12
C CYS A 100 -3.91 7.48 -22.63
N ASP A 101 -2.80 6.98 -23.19
CA ASP A 101 -2.63 6.75 -24.63
C ASP A 101 -3.72 5.78 -25.17
N LYS A 102 -4.05 4.72 -24.42
CA LYS A 102 -5.10 3.76 -24.79
C LYS A 102 -6.52 4.33 -24.70
N ASN A 103 -6.72 5.36 -23.90
CA ASN A 103 -8.02 5.99 -23.68
C ASN A 103 -8.15 7.37 -24.33
N ASN A 104 -7.21 7.77 -25.21
CA ASN A 104 -7.14 9.08 -25.84
C ASN A 104 -7.17 10.25 -24.85
N GLN A 105 -6.46 10.12 -23.73
CA GLN A 105 -6.30 11.12 -22.69
C GLN A 105 -4.86 11.64 -22.66
N ASN A 106 -4.66 12.85 -22.14
CA ASN A 106 -3.33 13.40 -21.97
C ASN A 106 -2.86 13.21 -20.52
N TYR A 107 -1.85 12.36 -20.30
CA TYR A 107 -1.32 12.07 -18.97
C TYR A 107 -0.78 13.31 -18.23
N LEU A 108 -0.37 14.34 -18.96
CA LEU A 108 0.13 15.58 -18.36
C LEU A 108 -0.96 16.35 -17.61
N ASP A 109 -2.24 16.16 -17.96
CA ASP A 109 -3.35 16.80 -17.24
C ASP A 109 -3.40 16.36 -15.77
N ASP A 110 -2.90 15.15 -15.48
CA ASP A 110 -2.81 14.60 -14.14
C ASP A 110 -1.45 14.81 -13.48
N TRP A 111 -0.36 14.97 -14.26
CA TRP A 111 1.00 15.04 -13.71
C TRP A 111 1.60 16.44 -13.68
N THR A 112 0.98 17.45 -14.25
CA THR A 112 1.44 18.84 -14.15
C THR A 112 1.13 19.43 -12.79
N GLU A 113 1.94 20.37 -12.38
CA GLU A 113 1.69 21.16 -11.18
C GLU A 113 0.37 21.93 -11.29
N GLY A 114 -0.40 21.97 -10.20
CA GLY A 114 -1.74 22.58 -10.20
C GLY A 114 -2.87 21.64 -10.66
N SER A 115 -2.59 20.42 -11.09
CA SER A 115 -3.64 19.41 -11.33
C SER A 115 -4.48 19.17 -10.09
N LYS A 116 -5.80 18.98 -10.28
CA LYS A 116 -6.75 18.65 -9.21
C LYS A 116 -6.83 17.14 -8.93
N THR A 117 -6.18 16.33 -9.76
CA THR A 117 -6.10 14.87 -9.56
C THR A 117 -5.27 14.58 -8.31
N GLU A 118 -5.69 13.66 -7.49
CA GLU A 118 -4.95 13.25 -6.29
C GLU A 118 -4.05 12.06 -6.59
N LEU A 119 -2.84 12.07 -6.00
CA LEU A 119 -1.86 11.00 -6.13
C LEU A 119 -1.48 10.49 -4.75
N TYR A 120 -1.76 9.20 -4.50
CA TYR A 120 -1.44 8.52 -3.26
C TYR A 120 -0.55 7.32 -3.52
N HIS A 121 0.47 7.13 -2.68
CA HIS A 121 1.31 5.95 -2.69
C HIS A 121 0.99 5.04 -1.52
N PHE A 122 0.66 3.78 -1.82
CA PHE A 122 0.54 2.69 -0.84
C PHE A 122 1.72 1.76 -1.02
N ILE A 123 2.62 1.72 -0.03
CA ILE A 123 3.93 1.10 -0.17
C ILE A 123 4.32 0.27 1.07
N GLY A 124 5.26 -0.64 0.90
CA GLY A 124 5.92 -1.30 2.02
C GLY A 124 6.84 -0.34 2.80
N LYS A 125 6.97 -0.56 4.09
CA LYS A 125 7.79 0.28 4.99
C LYS A 125 9.27 0.36 4.60
N ASP A 126 9.77 -0.62 3.87
CA ASP A 126 11.17 -0.70 3.42
C ASP A 126 11.53 0.28 2.31
N ILE A 127 10.54 0.80 1.58
CA ILE A 127 10.73 1.77 0.51
C ILE A 127 10.23 3.18 0.85
N ALA A 128 10.01 3.43 2.14
CA ALA A 128 9.54 4.73 2.63
C ALA A 128 10.47 5.89 2.25
N TYR A 129 11.79 5.68 2.28
CA TYR A 129 12.76 6.71 1.90
C TYR A 129 12.65 7.11 0.43
N PHE A 130 12.49 6.12 -0.44
CA PHE A 130 12.39 6.35 -1.88
C PHE A 130 11.14 7.15 -2.25
N HIS A 131 10.04 6.95 -1.54
CA HIS A 131 8.78 7.62 -1.81
C HIS A 131 8.55 8.88 -0.96
N GLY A 132 9.27 9.02 0.16
CA GLY A 132 9.15 10.17 1.04
C GLY A 132 10.24 11.23 0.88
N LEU A 133 11.38 10.90 0.26
CA LEU A 133 12.49 11.83 0.02
C LEU A 133 12.87 11.89 -1.46
N PHE A 134 13.33 10.78 -2.04
CA PHE A 134 13.91 10.79 -3.38
C PHE A 134 12.89 11.10 -4.46
N TRP A 135 11.75 10.41 -4.47
CA TRP A 135 10.72 10.59 -5.48
C TRP A 135 10.11 12.00 -5.47
N PRO A 136 9.69 12.59 -4.34
CA PRO A 136 9.23 13.96 -4.31
C PRO A 136 10.27 14.97 -4.77
N ALA A 137 11.55 14.78 -4.42
CA ALA A 137 12.64 15.64 -4.87
C ALA A 137 12.86 15.54 -6.39
N MET A 138 12.77 14.33 -6.96
CA MET A 138 12.86 14.14 -8.42
C MET A 138 11.70 14.80 -9.15
N LEU A 139 10.48 14.67 -8.65
CA LEU A 139 9.30 15.31 -9.21
C LEU A 139 9.40 16.84 -9.16
N GLU A 140 9.86 17.39 -8.03
CA GLU A 140 10.11 18.83 -7.89
C GLU A 140 11.14 19.32 -8.90
N GLY A 141 12.28 18.64 -9.00
CA GLY A 141 13.34 18.99 -9.94
C GLY A 141 12.95 18.84 -11.42
N SER A 142 11.91 18.06 -11.72
CA SER A 142 11.40 17.80 -13.07
C SER A 142 10.13 18.58 -13.41
N GLY A 143 9.62 19.42 -12.49
CA GLY A 143 8.40 20.21 -12.69
C GLY A 143 7.11 19.38 -12.71
N PHE A 144 7.13 18.19 -12.16
CA PHE A 144 5.94 17.37 -11.99
C PHE A 144 5.28 17.60 -10.62
N ARG A 145 3.96 17.33 -10.55
CA ARG A 145 3.25 17.37 -9.28
C ARG A 145 3.76 16.29 -8.32
N LYS A 146 3.70 16.59 -7.04
CA LYS A 146 4.10 15.68 -5.97
C LYS A 146 2.91 14.86 -5.45
N PRO A 147 3.15 13.72 -4.78
CA PRO A 147 2.09 12.96 -4.12
C PRO A 147 1.37 13.78 -3.04
N ASN A 148 0.06 13.57 -2.92
CA ASN A 148 -0.78 14.13 -1.85
C ASN A 148 -0.63 13.35 -0.55
N GLY A 149 -0.24 12.05 -0.64
CA GLY A 149 -0.02 11.23 0.52
C GLY A 149 0.85 10.01 0.25
N VAL A 150 1.55 9.57 1.30
CA VAL A 150 2.37 8.36 1.28
C VAL A 150 2.00 7.51 2.48
N TYR A 151 1.47 6.32 2.22
CA TYR A 151 0.98 5.39 3.21
C TYR A 151 1.78 4.11 3.16
N CYS A 152 2.42 3.80 4.29
CA CYS A 152 3.24 2.62 4.42
C CYS A 152 2.50 1.54 5.22
N HIS A 153 2.67 0.30 4.81
CA HIS A 153 2.25 -0.87 5.56
C HIS A 153 3.46 -1.72 5.98
N GLY A 154 3.27 -2.58 6.98
CA GLY A 154 4.26 -3.56 7.40
C GLY A 154 4.44 -4.70 6.38
N PHE A 155 5.29 -5.66 6.73
CA PHE A 155 5.48 -6.85 5.91
C PHE A 155 4.33 -7.84 6.09
N LEU A 156 4.11 -8.64 5.05
CA LEU A 156 3.27 -9.82 5.13
C LEU A 156 4.17 -11.03 5.44
N THR A 157 3.86 -11.70 6.56
CA THR A 157 4.46 -13.00 6.92
C THR A 157 3.44 -14.10 6.71
N ILE A 158 3.89 -15.35 6.67
CA ILE A 158 3.03 -16.53 6.61
C ILE A 158 3.48 -17.46 7.73
N ASP A 159 2.57 -17.75 8.67
CA ASP A 159 2.85 -18.54 9.87
C ASP A 159 4.12 -18.07 10.61
N GLY A 160 4.28 -16.75 10.75
CA GLY A 160 5.41 -16.11 11.41
C GLY A 160 6.69 -15.99 10.57
N GLU A 161 6.73 -16.56 9.36
CA GLU A 161 7.91 -16.52 8.50
C GLU A 161 7.79 -15.47 7.39
N LYS A 162 8.88 -14.77 7.12
CA LYS A 162 8.95 -13.84 5.99
C LYS A 162 8.84 -14.59 4.67
N MET A 163 7.95 -14.12 3.78
CA MET A 163 7.84 -14.68 2.44
C MET A 163 9.16 -14.58 1.69
N SER A 164 9.65 -15.71 1.19
CA SER A 164 10.88 -15.81 0.42
C SER A 164 10.73 -16.82 -0.72
N LYS A 165 10.93 -16.36 -1.95
CA LYS A 165 10.92 -17.23 -3.14
C LYS A 165 12.04 -18.29 -3.07
N SER A 166 13.22 -17.89 -2.60
CA SER A 166 14.39 -18.79 -2.51
C SER A 166 14.26 -19.85 -1.42
N ARG A 167 13.46 -19.59 -0.38
CA ARG A 167 13.19 -20.55 0.71
C ARG A 167 11.93 -21.39 0.52
N GLY A 168 11.15 -21.12 -0.54
CA GLY A 168 9.89 -21.82 -0.79
C GLY A 168 8.74 -21.41 0.13
N THR A 169 8.91 -20.39 0.98
CA THR A 169 7.88 -19.84 1.86
C THR A 169 7.03 -18.77 1.17
N PHE A 170 7.06 -18.73 -0.15
CA PHE A 170 6.32 -17.75 -0.93
C PHE A 170 4.95 -18.32 -1.34
N PHE A 171 3.89 -17.61 -0.95
CA PHE A 171 2.52 -17.92 -1.35
C PHE A 171 2.11 -17.07 -2.56
N ASN A 172 1.79 -17.74 -3.67
CA ASN A 172 1.43 -17.04 -4.90
C ASN A 172 -0.09 -16.75 -4.91
N ALA A 173 -0.46 -15.49 -5.13
CA ALA A 173 -1.85 -15.07 -5.23
C ALA A 173 -2.63 -15.86 -6.30
N ARG A 174 -1.99 -16.25 -7.42
CA ARG A 174 -2.63 -17.08 -8.45
C ARG A 174 -3.01 -18.47 -7.92
N THR A 175 -2.14 -19.07 -7.12
CA THR A 175 -2.43 -20.37 -6.49
C THR A 175 -3.65 -20.27 -5.56
N TYR A 176 -3.73 -19.20 -4.76
CA TYR A 176 -4.90 -18.93 -3.93
C TYR A 176 -6.19 -18.83 -4.77
N LEU A 177 -6.17 -18.05 -5.84
CA LEU A 177 -7.33 -17.78 -6.70
C LEU A 177 -7.81 -19.02 -7.46
N ASN A 178 -7.01 -20.07 -7.60
CA ASN A 178 -7.43 -21.34 -8.17
C ASN A 178 -8.36 -22.14 -7.22
N HIS A 179 -8.38 -21.81 -5.93
CA HIS A 179 -9.09 -22.57 -4.91
C HIS A 179 -10.16 -21.77 -4.16
N LEU A 180 -9.95 -20.45 -3.98
CA LEU A 180 -10.79 -19.61 -3.14
C LEU A 180 -11.10 -18.26 -3.80
N GLN A 181 -12.24 -17.68 -3.39
CA GLN A 181 -12.65 -16.37 -3.84
C GLN A 181 -11.76 -15.28 -3.26
N PRO A 182 -11.44 -14.21 -4.02
CA PRO A 182 -10.56 -13.13 -3.57
C PRO A 182 -11.11 -12.38 -2.35
N ASP A 183 -12.43 -12.33 -2.19
CA ASP A 183 -13.10 -11.55 -1.15
C ASP A 183 -12.82 -12.09 0.26
N TYR A 184 -12.58 -13.40 0.42
CA TYR A 184 -12.22 -13.97 1.71
C TYR A 184 -10.85 -13.44 2.19
N LEU A 185 -9.88 -13.37 1.30
CA LEU A 185 -8.55 -12.86 1.61
C LEU A 185 -8.56 -11.35 1.82
N ARG A 186 -9.32 -10.62 1.01
CA ARG A 186 -9.54 -9.17 1.19
C ARG A 186 -10.16 -8.87 2.54
N TYR A 187 -11.19 -9.62 2.92
CA TYR A 187 -11.79 -9.49 4.25
C TYR A 187 -10.78 -9.75 5.36
N TYR A 188 -10.03 -10.85 5.26
CA TYR A 188 -9.03 -11.18 6.26
C TYR A 188 -8.03 -10.06 6.47
N PHE A 189 -7.43 -9.55 5.39
CA PHE A 189 -6.52 -8.42 5.47
C PHE A 189 -7.21 -7.16 6.01
N SER A 190 -8.39 -6.83 5.53
CA SER A 190 -9.14 -5.67 6.05
C SER A 190 -9.42 -5.79 7.54
N SER A 191 -9.65 -7.00 8.06
CA SER A 191 -9.87 -7.23 9.50
C SER A 191 -8.61 -7.03 10.35
N ARG A 192 -7.42 -6.98 9.73
CA ARG A 192 -6.12 -6.82 10.38
C ARG A 192 -5.48 -5.46 10.12
N LEU A 193 -5.73 -4.86 8.97
CA LEU A 193 -5.13 -3.59 8.56
C LEU A 193 -5.68 -2.43 9.39
N THR A 194 -4.76 -1.75 10.06
CA THR A 194 -4.98 -0.49 10.76
C THR A 194 -4.30 0.66 10.01
N ASN A 195 -4.42 1.88 10.51
CA ASN A 195 -3.66 3.02 9.99
C ASN A 195 -2.21 3.09 10.51
N LYS A 196 -1.75 2.07 11.23
CA LYS A 196 -0.37 1.95 11.74
C LYS A 196 0.48 1.06 10.84
N ILE A 197 1.80 1.17 11.02
CA ILE A 197 2.77 0.36 10.28
C ILE A 197 3.09 -0.90 11.09
N GLU A 198 2.22 -1.90 10.98
CA GLU A 198 2.35 -3.18 11.67
C GLU A 198 2.49 -4.31 10.65
N ASP A 199 3.30 -5.31 10.98
CA ASP A 199 3.43 -6.50 10.15
C ASP A 199 2.16 -7.36 10.31
N ILE A 200 1.71 -7.97 9.21
CA ILE A 200 0.52 -8.82 9.19
C ILE A 200 0.97 -10.26 8.95
N ASP A 201 0.56 -11.15 9.84
CA ASP A 201 0.76 -12.57 9.64
C ASP A 201 -0.48 -13.23 9.03
N LEU A 202 -0.29 -13.91 7.90
CA LEU A 202 -1.30 -14.77 7.30
C LEU A 202 -1.17 -16.17 7.92
N ASN A 203 -1.90 -16.40 8.99
CA ASN A 203 -2.10 -17.72 9.56
C ASN A 203 -3.36 -18.36 8.98
N PHE A 204 -3.25 -19.55 8.40
CA PHE A 204 -4.37 -20.20 7.70
C PHE A 204 -5.48 -20.65 8.63
N ASP A 205 -5.18 -21.06 9.86
CA ASP A 205 -6.20 -21.46 10.84
C ASP A 205 -7.02 -20.24 11.29
N ASP A 206 -6.36 -19.12 11.59
CA ASP A 206 -7.03 -17.86 11.90
C ASP A 206 -7.83 -17.33 10.69
N PHE A 207 -7.29 -17.46 9.48
CA PHE A 207 -7.99 -17.11 8.24
C PHE A 207 -9.31 -17.90 8.11
N MET A 208 -9.26 -19.23 8.24
CA MET A 208 -10.45 -20.08 8.16
C MET A 208 -11.45 -19.75 9.26
N ALA A 209 -10.96 -19.59 10.50
CA ALA A 209 -11.81 -19.26 11.63
C ALA A 209 -12.55 -17.93 11.42
N ARG A 210 -11.86 -16.88 10.95
CA ARG A 210 -12.48 -15.57 10.70
C ARG A 210 -13.46 -15.57 9.54
N VAL A 211 -13.11 -16.19 8.41
CA VAL A 211 -14.02 -16.31 7.28
C VAL A 211 -15.30 -17.03 7.70
N ASN A 212 -15.18 -18.15 8.42
CA ASN A 212 -16.33 -18.92 8.86
C ASN A 212 -17.16 -18.18 9.92
N SER A 213 -16.54 -17.57 10.92
CA SER A 213 -17.27 -16.88 11.99
C SER A 213 -17.88 -15.57 11.55
N ASP A 214 -17.19 -14.79 10.76
CA ASP A 214 -17.59 -13.42 10.46
C ASP A 214 -18.37 -13.34 9.14
N LEU A 215 -17.83 -13.84 8.04
CA LEU A 215 -18.52 -13.76 6.75
C LEU A 215 -19.67 -14.77 6.69
N VAL A 216 -19.41 -16.05 6.93
CA VAL A 216 -20.45 -17.10 6.82
C VAL A 216 -21.40 -17.02 8.00
N GLY A 217 -20.89 -17.01 9.22
CA GLY A 217 -21.69 -17.09 10.45
C GLY A 217 -22.53 -15.84 10.74
N LYS A 218 -22.12 -14.67 10.22
CA LYS A 218 -22.87 -13.42 10.43
C LYS A 218 -23.50 -12.94 9.12
N ILE A 219 -22.71 -12.45 8.16
CA ILE A 219 -23.23 -11.74 6.98
C ILE A 219 -24.04 -12.66 6.06
N ILE A 220 -23.44 -13.76 5.59
CA ILE A 220 -24.12 -14.71 4.70
C ILE A 220 -25.34 -15.34 5.37
N ASN A 221 -25.24 -15.58 6.67
CA ASN A 221 -26.32 -16.20 7.44
C ASN A 221 -27.60 -15.34 7.50
N ILE A 222 -27.47 -14.00 7.50
CA ILE A 222 -28.63 -13.08 7.40
C ILE A 222 -29.40 -13.40 6.11
N GLY A 223 -28.73 -13.30 4.96
CA GLY A 223 -29.35 -13.56 3.66
C GLY A 223 -29.93 -14.97 3.56
N SER A 224 -29.19 -15.97 3.98
CA SER A 224 -29.60 -17.39 3.94
C SER A 224 -30.85 -17.66 4.79
N ARG A 225 -30.93 -17.10 6.00
CA ARG A 225 -32.09 -17.27 6.88
C ARG A 225 -33.31 -16.49 6.38
N CYS A 226 -33.14 -15.23 6.00
CA CYS A 226 -34.24 -14.39 5.51
C CYS A 226 -34.80 -14.94 4.19
N ALA A 227 -33.96 -15.32 3.24
CA ALA A 227 -34.38 -15.84 1.94
C ALA A 227 -35.27 -17.07 2.06
N LYS A 228 -34.98 -17.96 3.02
CA LYS A 228 -35.80 -19.15 3.25
C LYS A 228 -37.26 -18.82 3.59
N PHE A 229 -37.48 -17.85 4.48
CA PHE A 229 -38.82 -17.39 4.87
C PHE A 229 -39.50 -16.62 3.75
N ILE A 230 -38.77 -15.73 3.09
CA ILE A 230 -39.30 -14.94 1.98
C ILE A 230 -39.79 -15.86 0.86
N ASN A 231 -39.01 -16.89 0.51
CA ASN A 231 -39.34 -17.80 -0.55
C ASN A 231 -40.52 -18.72 -0.18
N LYS A 232 -40.57 -19.15 1.09
CA LYS A 232 -41.55 -20.16 1.51
C LYS A 232 -42.89 -19.53 1.92
N ASP A 233 -42.84 -18.43 2.68
CA ASP A 233 -44.00 -17.91 3.41
C ASP A 233 -44.53 -16.60 2.80
N PHE A 234 -43.80 -15.98 1.86
CA PHE A 234 -44.13 -14.69 1.25
C PHE A 234 -44.03 -14.67 -0.29
N ASP A 235 -44.07 -15.83 -0.94
CA ASP A 235 -44.06 -15.97 -2.43
C ASP A 235 -42.93 -15.16 -3.11
N ASN A 236 -41.75 -15.09 -2.51
CA ASN A 236 -40.60 -14.27 -2.98
C ASN A 236 -40.88 -12.78 -3.04
N GLN A 237 -41.85 -12.26 -2.31
CA GLN A 237 -42.16 -10.85 -2.26
C GLN A 237 -41.71 -10.21 -0.96
N LEU A 238 -41.17 -9.00 -1.06
CA LEU A 238 -40.87 -8.14 0.07
C LEU A 238 -41.99 -7.13 0.27
N SER A 239 -42.15 -6.65 1.52
CA SER A 239 -43.02 -5.54 1.81
C SER A 239 -42.60 -4.29 1.03
N ALA A 240 -43.60 -3.50 0.58
CA ALA A 240 -43.34 -2.20 -0.03
C ALA A 240 -42.88 -1.15 0.99
N GLU A 241 -43.11 -1.39 2.27
CA GLU A 241 -42.75 -0.50 3.36
C GLU A 241 -41.70 -1.16 4.28
N ILE A 242 -40.83 -0.33 4.86
CA ILE A 242 -39.85 -0.77 5.82
C ILE A 242 -40.54 -0.88 7.20
N GLY A 243 -40.67 -2.10 7.71
CA GLY A 243 -41.39 -2.39 8.94
C GLY A 243 -40.71 -1.90 10.23
N ASN A 244 -39.41 -1.65 10.21
CA ASN A 244 -38.65 -1.18 11.38
C ASN A 244 -37.71 -0.03 11.01
N ASN A 245 -38.22 1.19 11.08
CA ASN A 245 -37.45 2.39 10.78
C ASN A 245 -36.36 2.65 11.82
N GLU A 246 -36.56 2.33 13.10
CA GLU A 246 -35.55 2.52 14.14
C GLU A 246 -34.29 1.68 13.87
N LEU A 247 -34.48 0.45 13.41
CA LEU A 247 -33.36 -0.40 13.01
C LEU A 247 -32.61 0.18 11.82
N LEU A 248 -33.34 0.62 10.79
CA LEU A 248 -32.73 1.25 9.62
C LEU A 248 -31.93 2.49 10.02
N GLU A 249 -32.52 3.38 10.82
CA GLU A 249 -31.86 4.57 11.32
C GLU A 249 -30.60 4.24 12.16
N SER A 250 -30.65 3.18 12.98
CA SER A 250 -29.50 2.74 13.75
C SER A 250 -28.33 2.30 12.86
N VAL A 251 -28.62 1.62 11.75
CA VAL A 251 -27.61 1.23 10.75
C VAL A 251 -27.08 2.44 10.00
N LEU A 252 -27.99 3.32 9.53
CA LEU A 252 -27.62 4.53 8.79
C LEU A 252 -26.81 5.52 9.63
N SER A 253 -27.04 5.58 10.94
CA SER A 253 -26.26 6.41 11.86
C SER A 253 -24.76 6.07 11.88
N LYS A 254 -24.39 4.84 11.48
CA LYS A 254 -23.00 4.40 11.40
C LYS A 254 -22.29 4.78 10.10
N LYS A 255 -23.02 5.37 9.14
CA LYS A 255 -22.47 5.73 7.83
C LYS A 255 -21.26 6.64 7.93
N SER A 256 -21.34 7.73 8.70
CA SER A 256 -20.22 8.66 8.88
C SER A 256 -19.01 7.98 9.49
N GLU A 257 -19.19 7.22 10.58
CA GLU A 257 -18.11 6.48 11.24
C GLU A 257 -17.40 5.52 10.27
N ILE A 258 -18.14 4.83 9.40
CA ILE A 258 -17.59 3.92 8.40
C ILE A 258 -16.79 4.69 7.34
N ILE A 259 -17.32 5.82 6.84
CA ILE A 259 -16.62 6.67 5.89
C ILE A 259 -15.31 7.19 6.50
N ASP A 260 -15.37 7.77 7.69
CA ASP A 260 -14.22 8.35 8.39
C ASP A 260 -13.12 7.29 8.63
N ASN A 261 -13.50 6.07 8.99
CA ASN A 261 -12.56 4.98 9.15
C ASN A 261 -11.91 4.55 7.82
N TYR A 262 -12.65 4.56 6.70
CA TYR A 262 -12.08 4.28 5.38
C TYR A 262 -11.10 5.39 4.96
N GLU A 263 -11.48 6.65 5.13
CA GLU A 263 -10.61 7.79 4.83
C GLU A 263 -9.34 7.78 5.71
N ALA A 264 -9.48 7.39 6.98
CA ALA A 264 -8.35 7.19 7.89
C ALA A 264 -7.57 5.89 7.65
N ARG A 265 -7.97 5.05 6.68
CA ARG A 265 -7.36 3.74 6.39
C ARG A 265 -7.40 2.75 7.56
N ASN A 266 -8.35 2.92 8.48
CA ASN A 266 -8.57 2.06 9.63
C ASN A 266 -9.57 0.95 9.29
N TYR A 267 -9.19 0.06 8.38
CA TYR A 267 -10.07 -0.99 7.86
C TYR A 267 -10.53 -1.96 8.95
N ALA A 268 -9.64 -2.30 9.89
CA ALA A 268 -9.98 -3.18 11.00
C ALA A 268 -11.08 -2.62 11.90
N ALA A 269 -11.14 -1.31 12.10
CA ALA A 269 -12.24 -0.67 12.81
C ALA A 269 -13.56 -0.85 12.05
N ASN A 270 -13.55 -0.63 10.72
CA ASN A 270 -14.74 -0.82 9.89
C ASN A 270 -15.25 -2.26 9.90
N MET A 271 -14.35 -3.25 9.81
CA MET A 271 -14.78 -4.66 9.88
C MET A 271 -15.45 -4.99 11.21
N ARG A 272 -14.98 -4.39 12.32
CA ARG A 272 -15.66 -4.53 13.63
C ARG A 272 -17.04 -3.86 13.66
N VAL A 273 -17.17 -2.65 13.14
CA VAL A 273 -18.46 -1.93 13.06
C VAL A 273 -19.47 -2.73 12.22
N ILE A 274 -19.09 -3.15 11.02
CA ILE A 274 -19.94 -3.93 10.11
C ILE A 274 -20.33 -5.27 10.73
N SER A 275 -19.40 -5.96 11.37
CA SER A 275 -19.68 -7.22 12.07
C SER A 275 -20.64 -7.03 13.24
N SER A 276 -20.51 -5.94 13.99
CA SER A 276 -21.44 -5.58 15.09
C SER A 276 -22.85 -5.30 14.57
N LEU A 277 -22.98 -4.53 13.49
CA LEU A 277 -24.26 -4.28 12.83
C LEU A 277 -24.91 -5.58 12.35
N SER A 278 -24.13 -6.47 11.75
CA SER A 278 -24.64 -7.78 11.30
C SER A 278 -25.16 -8.63 12.45
N LEU A 279 -24.47 -8.63 13.61
CA LEU A 279 -24.95 -9.33 14.81
C LEU A 279 -26.26 -8.73 15.34
N SER A 280 -26.38 -7.41 15.35
CA SER A 280 -27.61 -6.74 15.76
C SER A 280 -28.81 -7.17 14.90
N LEU A 281 -28.60 -7.30 13.57
CA LEU A 281 -29.62 -7.78 12.63
C LEU A 281 -29.99 -9.25 12.84
N ILE A 282 -29.07 -10.11 13.28
CA ILE A 282 -29.34 -11.53 13.54
C ILE A 282 -30.21 -11.74 14.79
N HIS A 283 -30.09 -10.86 15.78
CA HIS A 283 -30.79 -10.98 17.05
C HIS A 283 -32.20 -10.37 17.05
N ILE A 284 -32.62 -9.81 15.94
CA ILE A 284 -33.98 -9.27 15.72
C ILE A 284 -34.86 -10.34 15.10
#